data_a980d632066628b38bc1e5cb48a9f01f
#
_entry.id   a980d632066628b38bc1e5cb48a9f01f
#
_cell.length_a   1.000
_cell.length_b   1.000
_cell.length_c   1.000
_cell.angle_alpha   90.00
_cell.angle_beta   90.00
_cell.angle_gamma   90.00
#
_symmetry.space_group_name_H-M   'P 1'
#
loop_
_entity.id
_entity.type
_entity.pdbx_description
1 polymer ?
#
loop_
_entity_poly.entity_id
_entity_poly.type
_entity_poly.pdbx_seq_one_letter_code
_entity_poly.pdbx_strand_id
1 'polypeptide(L)' 'MRVLVMNFLTAGGKKSVVRVKDVKEDLDAAEVSDAMDAIIEKNIFITSSGDLKVKDSAGVVITTNQELEI' A
#
# COMPACT_ATOMS: atom_id res chain seq x y z
N MET A 1 13.43 -0.95 -8.69
CA MET A 1 12.79 -0.58 -7.42
C MET A 1 11.43 -1.26 -7.32
N ARG A 2 11.16 -1.87 -6.20
CA ARG A 2 9.85 -2.47 -5.94
C ARG A 2 9.08 -1.59 -4.95
N VAL A 3 7.86 -1.27 -5.31
CA VAL A 3 6.99 -0.44 -4.48
C VAL A 3 5.73 -1.23 -4.19
N LEU A 4 5.46 -1.44 -2.91
CA LEU A 4 4.19 -2.03 -2.48
C LEU A 4 3.14 -0.92 -2.43
N VAL A 5 2.07 -1.11 -3.16
CA VAL A 5 0.94 -0.17 -3.20
C VAL A 5 -0.24 -0.84 -2.52
N MET A 6 -0.71 -0.26 -1.43
CA MET A 6 -1.84 -0.77 -0.67
C MET A 6 -2.99 0.21 -0.76
N ASN A 7 -4.13 -0.26 -1.22
CA ASN A 7 -5.33 0.56 -1.36
C ASN A 7 -6.33 0.22 -0.26
N PHE A 8 -6.81 1.24 0.40
CA PHE A 8 -7.78 1.11 1.49
C PHE A 8 -9.03 1.94 1.20
N LEU A 9 -10.12 1.59 1.85
CA LEU A 9 -11.31 2.44 1.91
C LEU A 9 -11.37 3.09 3.29
N THR A 10 -11.64 4.38 3.30
CA THR A 10 -11.73 5.17 4.53
C THR A 10 -13.14 5.16 5.09
N ALA A 11 -13.29 5.68 6.31
CA ALA A 11 -14.60 5.82 6.94
C ALA A 11 -15.56 6.69 6.10
N GLY A 12 -15.01 7.62 5.32
CA GLY A 12 -15.82 8.46 4.42
C GLY A 12 -16.15 7.81 3.07
N GLY A 13 -15.76 6.55 2.86
CA GLY A 13 -16.04 5.81 1.64
C GLY A 13 -15.10 6.15 0.47
N LYS A 14 -14.01 6.84 0.73
CA LYS A 14 -13.03 7.19 -0.30
C LYS A 14 -11.82 6.27 -0.25
N LYS A 15 -11.14 6.15 -1.39
CA LYS A 15 -9.92 5.35 -1.48
C LYS A 15 -8.73 6.13 -0.94
N SER A 16 -7.87 5.42 -0.22
CA SER A 16 -6.60 5.95 0.24
C SER A 16 -5.49 4.97 -0.12
N VAL A 17 -4.35 5.49 -0.51
CA VAL A 17 -3.22 4.67 -0.99
C VAL A 17 -2.02 4.86 -0.07
N VAL A 18 -1.43 3.74 0.35
CA VAL A 18 -0.18 3.73 1.10
C VAL A 18 0.88 3.02 0.25
N ARG A 19 2.01 3.67 0.07
CA ARG A 19 3.12 3.13 -0.71
C ARG A 19 4.33 2.88 0.17
N VAL A 20 4.93 1.70 0.01
CA VAL A 20 6.15 1.32 0.71
C VAL A 20 7.22 0.98 -0.32
N LYS A 21 8.31 1.71 -0.30
CA LYS A 21 9.43 1.53 -1.24
C LYS A 21 10.37 0.43 -0.77
N ASP A 22 11.06 -0.17 -1.73
CA ASP A 22 12.13 -1.14 -1.47
C ASP A 22 11.67 -2.36 -0.69
N VAL A 23 10.50 -2.88 -1.04
CA VAL A 23 10.00 -4.11 -0.43
C VAL A 23 10.76 -5.32 -0.98
N LYS A 24 10.77 -6.41 -0.21
CA LYS A 24 11.47 -7.64 -0.56
C LYS A 24 10.84 -8.32 -1.79
N GLU A 25 11.66 -9.11 -2.50
CA GLU A 25 11.23 -9.78 -3.73
C GLU A 25 10.20 -10.88 -3.49
N ASP A 26 10.29 -11.56 -2.37
CA ASP A 26 9.44 -12.71 -2.05
C ASP A 26 8.21 -12.34 -1.21
N LEU A 27 7.79 -11.10 -1.29
CA LEU A 27 6.60 -10.64 -0.59
C LEU A 27 5.35 -11.32 -1.14
N ASP A 28 4.63 -12.04 -0.30
CA ASP A 28 3.43 -12.75 -0.72
C ASP A 28 2.14 -12.05 -0.28
N ALA A 29 1.02 -12.53 -0.82
CA ALA A 29 -0.28 -11.91 -0.57
C ALA A 29 -0.70 -12.00 0.90
N ALA A 30 -0.34 -13.10 1.59
CA ALA A 30 -0.68 -13.27 2.99
C ALA A 30 0.06 -12.26 3.87
N GLU A 31 1.34 -12.04 3.60
CA GLU A 31 2.14 -11.03 4.33
C GLU A 31 1.57 -9.62 4.12
N VAL A 32 1.19 -9.30 2.90
CA VAL A 32 0.61 -8.00 2.57
C VAL A 32 -0.74 -7.82 3.26
N SER A 33 -1.59 -8.84 3.22
CA SER A 33 -2.90 -8.81 3.87
C SER A 33 -2.77 -8.61 5.38
N ASP A 34 -1.83 -9.30 6.02
CA ASP A 34 -1.57 -9.15 7.45
C ASP A 34 -1.07 -7.74 7.78
N ALA A 35 -0.21 -7.18 6.93
CA ALA A 35 0.28 -5.82 7.12
C ALA A 35 -0.85 -4.81 7.01
N MET A 36 -1.75 -4.99 6.05
CA MET A 36 -2.90 -4.10 5.88
C MET A 36 -3.85 -4.19 7.07
N ASP A 37 -4.08 -5.40 7.59
CA ASP A 37 -4.91 -5.60 8.80
C ASP A 37 -4.29 -4.89 10.00
N ALA A 38 -2.98 -4.97 10.16
CA ALA A 38 -2.27 -4.29 11.24
C ALA A 38 -2.39 -2.77 11.13
N ILE A 39 -2.30 -2.23 9.92
CA ILE A 39 -2.46 -0.80 9.68
C ILE A 39 -3.85 -0.33 10.10
N ILE A 40 -4.88 -1.08 9.73
CA ILE A 40 -6.26 -0.76 10.08
C ILE A 40 -6.46 -0.87 11.60
N GLU A 41 -6.01 -1.97 12.19
CA GLU A 41 -6.21 -2.25 13.61
C GLU A 41 -5.53 -1.21 14.50
N LYS A 42 -4.31 -0.84 14.16
CA LYS A 42 -3.53 0.13 14.95
C LYS A 42 -3.93 1.57 14.69
N ASN A 43 -4.72 1.80 13.64
CA ASN A 43 -5.20 3.12 13.28
C ASN A 43 -4.06 4.14 13.14
N ILE A 44 -2.97 3.73 12.46
CA ILE A 44 -1.75 4.54 12.36
C ILE A 44 -1.89 5.67 11.34
N PHE A 45 -2.73 5.45 10.32
CA PHE A 45 -2.93 6.43 9.26
C PHE A 45 -4.33 7.02 9.35
N ILE A 46 -4.38 8.34 9.47
CA ILE A 46 -5.63 9.10 9.45
C ILE A 46 -5.59 10.00 8.24
N THR A 47 -6.59 9.89 7.37
CA THR A 47 -6.70 10.71 6.17
C THR A 47 -7.73 11.82 6.37
N SER A 48 -7.81 12.76 5.41
CA SER A 48 -8.83 13.79 5.41
C SER A 48 -10.25 13.23 5.32
N SER A 49 -10.39 11.98 4.85
CA SER A 49 -11.69 11.28 4.75
C SER A 49 -11.96 10.38 5.96
N GLY A 50 -11.12 10.43 6.99
CA GLY A 50 -11.25 9.62 8.20
C GLY A 50 -10.26 8.46 8.24
N ASP A 51 -10.52 7.51 9.14
CA ASP A 51 -9.65 6.36 9.36
C ASP A 51 -9.75 5.36 8.22
N LEU A 52 -8.68 4.60 8.01
CA LEU A 52 -8.70 3.47 7.09
C LEU A 52 -9.55 2.35 7.71
N LYS A 53 -10.56 1.89 7.00
CA LYS A 53 -11.53 0.91 7.53
C LYS A 53 -11.46 -0.45 6.88
N VAL A 54 -11.29 -0.50 5.55
CA VAL A 54 -11.39 -1.74 4.79
C VAL A 54 -10.22 -1.85 3.82
N LYS A 55 -9.67 -3.05 3.69
CA LYS A 55 -8.71 -3.37 2.64
C LYS A 55 -9.44 -3.40 1.30
N ASP A 56 -8.92 -2.72 0.30
CA ASP A 56 -9.49 -2.75 -1.05
C ASP A 56 -8.66 -3.66 -1.95
N SER A 57 -7.40 -3.29 -2.16
CA SER A 57 -6.50 -4.08 -3.00
C SER A 57 -5.05 -3.77 -2.67
N ALA A 58 -4.14 -4.56 -3.21
CA ALA A 58 -2.71 -4.30 -3.08
C ALA A 58 -1.98 -4.88 -4.28
N GLY A 59 -0.82 -4.33 -4.57
CA GLY A 59 0.03 -4.84 -5.64
C GLY A 59 1.45 -4.33 -5.49
N VAL A 60 2.38 -5.01 -6.15
CA VAL A 60 3.77 -4.58 -6.20
C VAL A 60 4.04 -4.02 -7.58
N VAL A 61 4.47 -2.77 -7.62
CA VAL A 61 4.87 -2.12 -8.86
C VAL A 61 6.39 -2.20 -8.97
N ILE A 62 6.86 -2.78 -10.05
CA ILE A 62 8.29 -2.88 -10.34
C ILE A 62 8.65 -1.76 -11.31
N THR A 63 9.47 -0.83 -10.83
CA THR A 63 9.92 0.28 -11.64
C THR A 63 11.34 0.02 -12.10
N THR A 64 11.53 -0.01 -13.41
CA THR A 64 12.85 -0.11 -14.01
C THR A 64 13.25 1.26 -14.51
N ASN A 65 14.37 1.74 -14.01
CA ASN A 65 14.90 3.03 -14.43
C ASN A 65 15.86 2.79 -15.59
N GLN A 66 15.53 3.33 -16.75
CA GLN A 66 16.38 3.22 -17.93
C GLN A 66 16.91 4.59 -18.29
N GLU A 67 18.22 4.75 -18.15
CA GLU A 67 18.87 5.97 -18.59
C GLU A 67 19.12 5.92 -20.09
N LEU A 68 18.82 7.01 -20.75
CA LEU A 68 19.12 7.20 -22.14
C LEU A 68 20.29 8.16 -22.26
N GLU A 69 21.33 7.73 -22.95
CA GLU A 69 22.44 8.62 -23.28
C GLU A 69 22.03 9.50 -24.45
N ILE A 70 22.13 10.78 -24.25
CA ILE A 70 21.81 11.77 -25.27
C ILE A 70 23.02 12.62 -25.57
#